data_72d85c7fc24ae83fab3302e2a204c7f1
#
_entry.id   72d85c7fc24ae83fab3302e2a204c7f1
#
_cell.length_a   1.000
_cell.length_b   1.000
_cell.length_c   1.000
_cell.angle_alpha   90.00
_cell.angle_beta   90.00
_cell.angle_gamma   90.00
#
_symmetry.space_group_name_H-M   'P 1'
#
loop_
_entity.id
_entity.type
_entity.pdbx_description
1 polymer ?
#
loop_
_entity_poly.entity_id
_entity_poly.type
_entity_poly.pdbx_seq_one_letter_code
_entity_poly.pdbx_strand_id
1 'polypeptide(L)'
;SDSQLTVINRGGMWSQLFSYQDNLYGVGLDKRFDWPTNISIFKINKRGIANKVSNFIDRGVVKTKVSDNKVYVLYEDSGKQSLLKTDFESFEILYDKELLTSDFCVDGEDIYALVSSFDKKDEVYLIRNDEDKKFSDFNNNFHNKVSTHNCVYERFETGKSQIDTWGILVDINKPTLLNIHGGPASQYGFGFFDEFQVFASSGFNVVACNPRGSSGRGHKFVRDVCGNKWGENDTYDVIKSFEMMIKKLGIKNKNY
;
A
#
# COMPACT_ATOMS: atom_id res chain seq x y z
N SER A 1 -8.96 -9.38 42.45
CA SER A 1 -9.58 -8.07 42.09
C SER A 1 -10.25 -8.21 40.74
N ASP A 2 -11.56 -8.08 40.72
CA ASP A 2 -12.33 -8.07 39.46
C ASP A 2 -11.88 -6.87 38.64
N SER A 3 -11.11 -7.14 37.59
CA SER A 3 -10.68 -6.12 36.64
C SER A 3 -11.88 -5.74 35.76
N GLN A 4 -12.51 -4.64 36.11
CA GLN A 4 -13.64 -4.13 35.34
C GLN A 4 -13.16 -3.57 33.99
N LEU A 5 -13.60 -4.18 32.89
CA LEU A 5 -13.34 -3.68 31.55
C LEU A 5 -14.14 -2.39 31.31
N THR A 6 -13.46 -1.32 30.92
CA THR A 6 -14.08 -0.04 30.57
C THR A 6 -13.98 0.21 29.09
N VAL A 7 -15.11 0.46 28.42
CA VAL A 7 -15.14 0.84 27.01
C VAL A 7 -14.75 2.31 26.88
N ILE A 8 -13.58 2.58 26.27
CA ILE A 8 -13.05 3.94 26.11
C ILE A 8 -13.63 4.62 24.84
N ASN A 9 -13.81 3.88 23.76
CA ASN A 9 -14.35 4.40 22.50
C ASN A 9 -15.42 3.44 21.98
N ARG A 10 -16.55 3.98 21.51
CA ARG A 10 -17.68 3.22 20.97
C ARG A 10 -17.90 3.56 19.51
N GLY A 11 -17.28 2.80 18.63
CA GLY A 11 -17.44 2.93 17.17
C GLY A 11 -16.13 3.14 16.45
N GLY A 12 -16.20 3.19 15.11
CA GLY A 12 -15.01 3.20 14.27
C GLY A 12 -14.42 1.80 14.03
N MET A 13 -13.33 1.77 13.29
CA MET A 13 -12.52 0.59 13.02
C MET A 13 -11.09 0.88 13.46
N TRP A 14 -10.57 0.09 14.36
CA TRP A 14 -9.24 0.29 14.93
C TRP A 14 -8.37 -0.95 14.67
N SER A 15 -7.26 -0.77 13.93
CA SER A 15 -6.33 -1.85 13.60
C SER A 15 -5.17 -1.95 14.60
N GLN A 16 -4.80 -0.82 15.23
CA GLN A 16 -3.71 -0.77 16.19
C GLN A 16 -3.96 0.29 17.26
N LEU A 17 -3.50 0.01 18.48
CA LEU A 17 -3.42 0.97 19.58
C LEU A 17 -1.97 1.09 20.05
N PHE A 18 -1.55 2.29 20.43
CA PHE A 18 -0.23 2.52 21.00
C PHE A 18 -0.24 3.72 21.96
N SER A 19 0.75 3.78 22.84
CA SER A 19 0.98 4.92 23.74
C SER A 19 2.20 5.72 23.25
N TYR A 20 2.10 7.05 23.36
CA TYR A 20 3.18 7.97 23.07
C TYR A 20 3.02 9.21 23.93
N GLN A 21 4.08 9.60 24.67
CA GLN A 21 4.07 10.74 25.61
C GLN A 21 2.82 10.75 26.51
N ASP A 22 2.59 9.65 27.21
CA ASP A 22 1.46 9.44 28.14
C ASP A 22 0.05 9.62 27.54
N ASN A 23 -0.05 9.60 26.23
CA ASN A 23 -1.34 9.65 25.54
C ASN A 23 -1.60 8.34 24.78
N LEU A 24 -2.90 8.01 24.63
CA LEU A 24 -3.38 6.90 23.86
C LEU A 24 -3.63 7.34 22.41
N TYR A 25 -3.14 6.53 21.47
CA TYR A 25 -3.37 6.70 20.05
C TYR A 25 -3.97 5.44 19.42
N GLY A 26 -4.74 5.62 18.35
CA GLY A 26 -5.27 4.53 17.55
C GLY A 26 -5.00 4.76 16.06
N VAL A 27 -4.65 3.69 15.36
CA VAL A 27 -4.60 3.64 13.89
C VAL A 27 -5.92 3.05 13.43
N GLY A 28 -6.62 3.75 12.54
CA GLY A 28 -7.92 3.28 12.09
C GLY A 28 -8.80 4.37 11.51
N LEU A 29 -10.11 4.18 11.67
CA LEU A 29 -11.16 5.10 11.28
C LEU A 29 -12.06 5.39 12.47
N ASP A 30 -12.25 6.64 12.80
CA ASP A 30 -13.28 7.06 13.75
C ASP A 30 -14.66 6.91 13.08
N LYS A 31 -15.69 6.57 13.85
CA LYS A 31 -17.10 6.40 13.42
C LYS A 31 -17.68 7.59 12.64
N ARG A 32 -17.04 8.76 12.73
CA ARG A 32 -17.46 9.98 12.02
C ARG A 32 -17.02 10.00 10.56
N PHE A 33 -16.16 9.07 10.13
CA PHE A 33 -15.64 8.99 8.77
C PHE A 33 -16.31 7.86 8.01
N ASP A 34 -16.93 8.20 6.90
CA ASP A 34 -17.55 7.24 6.00
C ASP A 34 -16.48 6.49 5.19
N TRP A 35 -16.69 5.18 5.04
CA TRP A 35 -15.91 4.36 4.13
C TRP A 35 -16.32 4.62 2.66
N PRO A 36 -15.42 4.63 1.68
CA PRO A 36 -13.97 4.46 1.77
C PRO A 36 -13.24 5.77 2.14
N THR A 37 -12.19 5.66 2.93
CA THR A 37 -11.31 6.77 3.30
C THR A 37 -9.94 6.23 3.75
N ASN A 38 -8.94 7.11 3.85
CA ASN A 38 -7.62 6.73 4.35
C ASN A 38 -7.65 6.34 5.83
N ILE A 39 -7.05 5.22 6.18
CA ILE A 39 -6.71 4.86 7.55
C ILE A 39 -5.79 5.94 8.11
N SER A 40 -6.04 6.40 9.33
CA SER A 40 -5.36 7.55 9.93
C SER A 40 -4.96 7.29 11.38
N ILE A 41 -4.09 8.14 11.94
CA ILE A 41 -3.74 8.11 13.36
C ILE A 41 -4.60 9.12 14.10
N PHE A 42 -5.16 8.69 15.21
CA PHE A 42 -5.99 9.51 16.09
C PHE A 42 -5.44 9.49 17.51
N LYS A 43 -5.41 10.64 18.15
CA LYS A 43 -5.22 10.76 19.61
C LYS A 43 -6.56 10.55 20.29
N ILE A 44 -6.62 9.61 21.23
CA ILE A 44 -7.85 9.23 21.94
C ILE A 44 -7.76 9.74 23.39
N ASN A 45 -8.68 10.61 23.78
CA ASN A 45 -8.70 11.15 25.14
C ASN A 45 -9.44 10.21 26.13
N LYS A 46 -9.37 10.53 27.43
CA LYS A 46 -10.01 9.73 28.49
C LYS A 46 -11.54 9.63 28.37
N ARG A 47 -12.19 10.49 27.56
CA ARG A 47 -13.62 10.43 27.26
C ARG A 47 -13.93 9.62 26.00
N GLY A 48 -12.91 9.02 25.39
CA GLY A 48 -13.04 8.24 24.16
C GLY A 48 -13.23 9.07 22.89
N ILE A 49 -12.99 10.38 22.95
CA ILE A 49 -13.02 11.23 21.76
C ILE A 49 -11.71 11.07 21.03
N ALA A 50 -11.79 10.68 19.75
CA ALA A 50 -10.65 10.52 18.86
C ALA A 50 -10.48 11.78 17.99
N ASN A 51 -9.29 12.35 17.97
CA ASN A 51 -8.93 13.48 17.11
C ASN A 51 -7.82 13.04 16.16
N LYS A 52 -8.04 13.24 14.84
CA LYS A 52 -7.04 12.90 13.82
C LYS A 52 -5.79 13.76 14.03
N VAL A 53 -4.62 13.11 14.06
CA VAL A 53 -3.31 13.76 14.23
C VAL A 53 -2.37 13.54 13.03
N SER A 54 -2.67 12.61 12.13
CA SER A 54 -1.90 12.36 10.91
C SER A 54 -2.27 13.30 9.76
N ASN A 55 -2.50 14.59 10.04
CA ASN A 55 -2.85 15.59 9.02
C ASN A 55 -1.65 16.01 8.15
N PHE A 56 -0.43 15.66 8.57
CA PHE A 56 0.82 15.94 7.85
C PHE A 56 0.98 15.06 6.59
N ILE A 57 0.17 14.01 6.45
CA ILE A 57 0.21 13.11 5.30
C ILE A 57 -1.21 12.76 4.82
N ASP A 58 -1.46 12.97 3.52
CA ASP A 58 -2.71 12.54 2.87
C ASP A 58 -2.56 11.14 2.27
N ARG A 59 -2.24 10.16 3.12
CA ARG A 59 -2.00 8.75 2.76
C ARG A 59 -2.61 7.82 3.80
N GLY A 60 -2.86 6.59 3.40
CA GLY A 60 -3.31 5.53 4.31
C GLY A 60 -2.17 5.05 5.20
N VAL A 61 -2.39 5.05 6.51
CA VAL A 61 -1.46 4.51 7.50
C VAL A 61 -1.65 3.00 7.58
N VAL A 62 -0.56 2.25 7.43
CA VAL A 62 -0.55 0.78 7.51
C VAL A 62 -0.22 0.33 8.93
N LYS A 63 0.86 0.85 9.49
CA LYS A 63 1.38 0.41 10.78
C LYS A 63 2.18 1.51 11.47
N THR A 64 2.22 1.47 12.81
CA THR A 64 3.04 2.38 13.61
C THR A 64 3.90 1.62 14.60
N LYS A 65 5.05 2.19 14.95
CA LYS A 65 5.92 1.76 16.06
C LYS A 65 6.37 3.00 16.81
N VAL A 66 6.65 2.84 18.09
CA VAL A 66 7.21 3.91 18.93
C VAL A 66 8.59 3.46 19.41
N SER A 67 9.59 4.27 19.16
CA SER A 67 10.96 4.10 19.67
C SER A 67 11.59 5.48 19.87
N ASP A 68 12.44 5.62 20.87
CA ASP A 68 13.24 6.82 21.17
C ASP A 68 12.42 8.12 21.11
N ASN A 69 11.25 8.10 21.74
CA ASN A 69 10.32 9.23 21.78
C ASN A 69 9.94 9.77 20.38
N LYS A 70 9.87 8.89 19.37
CA LYS A 70 9.35 9.16 18.03
C LYS A 70 8.36 8.09 17.63
N VAL A 71 7.45 8.45 16.73
CA VAL A 71 6.49 7.54 16.11
C VAL A 71 6.95 7.26 14.69
N TYR A 72 7.20 6.00 14.39
CA TYR A 72 7.53 5.53 13.05
C TYR A 72 6.24 5.05 12.38
N VAL A 73 6.04 5.45 11.14
CA VAL A 73 4.79 5.24 10.41
C VAL A 73 5.08 4.61 9.05
N LEU A 74 4.54 3.42 8.84
CA LEU A 74 4.45 2.80 7.52
C LEU A 74 3.16 3.27 6.86
N TYR A 75 3.24 3.76 5.63
CA TYR A 75 2.11 4.33 4.91
C TYR A 75 2.12 3.93 3.43
N GLU A 76 0.94 3.88 2.83
CA GLU A 76 0.76 3.58 1.40
C GLU A 76 1.01 4.81 0.55
N ASP A 77 1.79 4.67 -0.54
CA ASP A 77 1.97 5.73 -1.53
C ASP A 77 2.16 5.17 -2.94
N SER A 78 1.13 5.26 -3.77
CA SER A 78 1.22 4.98 -5.21
C SER A 78 1.82 3.58 -5.52
N GLY A 79 1.32 2.55 -4.85
CA GLY A 79 1.81 1.17 -4.98
C GLY A 79 3.05 0.83 -4.16
N LYS A 80 3.64 1.82 -3.47
CA LYS A 80 4.69 1.62 -2.47
C LYS A 80 4.09 1.51 -1.07
N GLN A 81 4.89 1.00 -0.15
CA GLN A 81 4.72 1.25 1.29
C GLN A 81 6.02 1.85 1.81
N SER A 82 5.93 3.12 2.19
CA SER A 82 7.06 3.96 2.57
C SER A 82 7.07 4.21 4.06
N LEU A 83 8.23 4.56 4.61
CA LEU A 83 8.43 4.74 6.04
C LEU A 83 8.81 6.17 6.38
N LEU A 84 8.18 6.73 7.39
CA LEU A 84 8.55 8.03 7.97
C LEU A 84 8.64 7.93 9.51
N LYS A 85 9.28 8.91 10.12
CA LYS A 85 9.19 9.18 11.57
C LYS A 85 8.58 10.54 11.85
N THR A 86 7.87 10.67 12.97
CA THR A 86 7.16 11.90 13.34
C THR A 86 7.04 12.06 14.86
N ASP A 87 6.82 13.29 15.28
CA ASP A 87 6.33 13.67 16.61
C ASP A 87 4.91 14.28 16.55
N PHE A 88 4.25 14.19 15.40
CA PHE A 88 2.97 14.78 15.01
C PHE A 88 3.00 16.30 14.72
N GLU A 89 4.10 16.99 14.97
CA GLU A 89 4.32 18.38 14.58
C GLU A 89 5.14 18.49 13.29
N SER A 90 6.12 17.59 13.17
CA SER A 90 7.00 17.45 12.01
C SER A 90 7.14 15.99 11.61
N PHE A 91 7.61 15.74 10.39
CA PHE A 91 7.94 14.39 9.93
C PHE A 91 9.16 14.38 9.03
N GLU A 92 9.81 13.23 8.97
CA GLU A 92 10.95 12.95 8.11
C GLU A 92 10.70 11.62 7.39
N ILE A 93 10.86 11.61 6.07
CA ILE A 93 10.80 10.38 5.28
C ILE A 93 12.11 9.62 5.46
N LEU A 94 12.03 8.37 5.85
CA LEU A 94 13.18 7.51 6.13
C LEU A 94 13.45 6.51 5.01
N TYR A 95 12.41 6.09 4.29
CA TYR A 95 12.52 5.13 3.21
C TYR A 95 11.35 5.29 2.23
N ASP A 96 11.67 5.60 0.96
CA ASP A 96 10.70 5.85 -0.09
C ASP A 96 11.20 5.32 -1.44
N LYS A 97 11.11 4.00 -1.63
CA LYS A 97 11.54 3.33 -2.88
C LYS A 97 10.35 2.62 -3.54
N GLU A 98 10.46 2.33 -4.83
CA GLU A 98 9.50 1.53 -5.59
C GLU A 98 9.56 0.05 -5.16
N LEU A 99 9.27 -0.18 -3.89
CA LEU A 99 9.28 -1.46 -3.19
C LEU A 99 8.08 -1.55 -2.26
N LEU A 100 7.77 -2.74 -1.79
CA LEU A 100 6.79 -2.94 -0.74
C LEU A 100 7.52 -3.25 0.57
N THR A 101 7.32 -2.39 1.57
CA THR A 101 7.70 -2.66 2.95
C THR A 101 6.49 -3.22 3.68
N SER A 102 6.47 -4.52 4.01
CA SER A 102 5.30 -5.17 4.61
C SER A 102 5.27 -5.08 6.14
N ASP A 103 6.42 -5.00 6.77
CA ASP A 103 6.58 -4.79 8.21
C ASP A 103 7.95 -4.18 8.53
N PHE A 104 8.11 -3.67 9.75
CA PHE A 104 9.39 -3.14 10.22
C PHE A 104 9.51 -3.21 11.75
N CYS A 105 10.73 -3.14 12.26
CA CYS A 105 11.04 -2.83 13.66
C CYS A 105 12.18 -1.82 13.75
N VAL A 106 12.31 -1.17 14.89
CA VAL A 106 13.31 -0.13 15.15
C VAL A 106 14.14 -0.53 16.36
N ASP A 107 15.45 -0.42 16.22
CA ASP A 107 16.43 -0.66 17.29
C ASP A 107 17.49 0.45 17.25
N GLY A 108 17.34 1.47 18.10
CA GLY A 108 18.12 2.68 18.05
C GLY A 108 17.97 3.40 16.70
N GLU A 109 19.06 3.60 15.99
CA GLU A 109 19.09 4.21 14.66
C GLU A 109 18.82 3.22 13.53
N ASP A 110 18.79 1.92 13.81
CA ASP A 110 18.61 0.87 12.84
C ASP A 110 17.14 0.54 12.65
N ILE A 111 16.73 0.42 11.38
CA ILE A 111 15.41 -0.03 11.00
C ILE A 111 15.56 -1.34 10.24
N TYR A 112 14.99 -2.40 10.77
CA TYR A 112 14.90 -3.67 10.09
C TYR A 112 13.51 -3.78 9.47
N ALA A 113 13.43 -3.97 8.16
CA ALA A 113 12.19 -4.00 7.42
C ALA A 113 12.08 -5.26 6.56
N LEU A 114 10.86 -5.80 6.44
CA LEU A 114 10.54 -6.81 5.46
C LEU A 114 10.21 -6.10 4.15
N VAL A 115 11.06 -6.31 3.15
CA VAL A 115 10.96 -5.64 1.85
C VAL A 115 10.90 -6.64 0.73
N SER A 116 9.96 -6.45 -0.18
CA SER A 116 9.84 -7.21 -1.42
C SER A 116 9.83 -6.29 -2.64
N SER A 117 10.25 -6.83 -3.78
CA SER A 117 10.05 -6.23 -5.09
C SER A 117 9.03 -7.06 -5.88
N PHE A 118 8.65 -6.58 -7.04
CA PHE A 118 7.68 -7.26 -7.90
C PHE A 118 8.11 -8.70 -8.29
N ASP A 119 9.40 -8.92 -8.41
CA ASP A 119 10.02 -10.20 -8.80
C ASP A 119 10.67 -10.98 -7.65
N LYS A 120 10.76 -10.38 -6.44
CA LYS A 120 11.43 -10.99 -5.27
C LYS A 120 10.56 -10.93 -4.03
N LYS A 121 10.46 -12.08 -3.35
CA LYS A 121 9.76 -12.23 -2.07
C LYS A 121 10.44 -11.44 -0.96
N ASP A 122 9.68 -11.22 0.12
CA ASP A 122 10.13 -10.49 1.30
C ASP A 122 11.43 -11.05 1.87
N GLU A 123 12.39 -10.15 2.07
CA GLU A 123 13.60 -10.38 2.84
C GLU A 123 13.75 -9.29 3.89
N VAL A 124 14.51 -9.54 4.93
CA VAL A 124 14.87 -8.51 5.91
C VAL A 124 15.94 -7.62 5.31
N TYR A 125 15.71 -6.32 5.39
CA TYR A 125 16.69 -5.29 5.04
C TYR A 125 16.98 -4.43 6.27
N LEU A 126 18.24 -4.06 6.43
CA LEU A 126 18.65 -2.98 7.32
C LEU A 126 18.58 -1.67 6.55
N ILE A 127 17.77 -0.74 7.03
CA ILE A 127 17.61 0.61 6.47
C ILE A 127 18.27 1.60 7.42
N ARG A 128 19.16 2.44 6.87
CA ARG A 128 19.82 3.51 7.61
C ARG A 128 20.11 4.67 6.65
N ASN A 129 19.68 5.88 6.96
CA ASN A 129 19.91 7.09 6.13
C ASN A 129 19.47 6.92 4.66
N ASP A 130 18.27 6.37 4.42
CA ASP A 130 17.70 6.04 3.10
C ASP A 130 18.50 5.00 2.28
N GLU A 131 19.56 4.43 2.86
CA GLU A 131 20.25 3.28 2.31
C GLU A 131 19.66 1.98 2.86
N ASP A 132 19.59 0.95 2.04
CA ASP A 132 19.14 -0.37 2.43
C ASP A 132 20.17 -1.43 2.08
N LYS A 133 20.39 -2.33 3.04
CA LYS A 133 21.26 -3.49 2.87
C LYS A 133 20.47 -4.75 3.19
N LYS A 134 20.42 -5.67 2.24
CA LYS A 134 19.85 -7.00 2.47
C LYS A 134 20.52 -7.68 3.66
N PHE A 135 19.72 -8.12 4.64
CA PHE A 135 20.18 -8.72 5.89
C PHE A 135 19.87 -10.22 5.97
N SER A 136 18.90 -10.73 5.22
CA SER A 136 18.51 -12.15 5.23
C SER A 136 18.52 -12.76 3.83
N ASP A 137 18.46 -14.10 3.79
CA ASP A 137 18.42 -14.91 2.58
C ASP A 137 17.36 -16.02 2.69
N PHE A 138 16.25 -15.74 3.33
CA PHE A 138 15.20 -16.74 3.60
C PHE A 138 14.59 -17.32 2.33
N ASN A 139 14.47 -16.54 1.28
CA ASN A 139 13.84 -16.93 0.02
C ASN A 139 14.84 -17.36 -1.08
N ASN A 140 16.14 -17.46 -0.80
CA ASN A 140 17.13 -17.89 -1.79
C ASN A 140 16.81 -19.25 -2.42
N ASN A 141 16.33 -20.22 -1.62
CA ASN A 141 15.96 -21.54 -2.12
C ASN A 141 14.77 -21.48 -3.10
N PHE A 142 13.82 -20.57 -2.86
CA PHE A 142 12.70 -20.31 -3.78
C PHE A 142 13.24 -19.73 -5.09
N HIS A 143 13.99 -18.63 -5.03
CA HIS A 143 14.52 -17.93 -6.20
C HIS A 143 15.51 -18.74 -7.03
N ASN A 144 16.21 -19.69 -6.42
CA ASN A 144 17.07 -20.62 -7.14
C ASN A 144 16.29 -21.71 -7.94
N LYS A 145 15.01 -21.93 -7.60
CA LYS A 145 14.16 -22.96 -8.23
C LYS A 145 13.05 -22.40 -9.10
N VAL A 146 12.66 -21.16 -8.88
CA VAL A 146 11.53 -20.52 -9.54
C VAL A 146 11.99 -19.28 -10.27
N SER A 147 11.78 -19.27 -11.58
CA SER A 147 11.97 -18.05 -12.38
C SER A 147 10.76 -17.16 -12.26
N THR A 148 10.97 -15.90 -11.98
CA THR A 148 9.94 -14.86 -11.91
C THR A 148 9.95 -13.98 -13.14
N HIS A 149 8.83 -13.38 -13.46
CA HIS A 149 8.66 -12.47 -14.59
C HIS A 149 8.85 -11.02 -14.14
N ASN A 150 9.55 -10.23 -14.96
CA ASN A 150 9.69 -8.80 -14.75
C ASN A 150 8.37 -8.07 -15.01
N CYS A 151 8.19 -6.94 -14.33
CA CYS A 151 7.05 -6.07 -14.47
C CYS A 151 7.46 -4.73 -15.09
N VAL A 152 6.59 -4.21 -15.94
CA VAL A 152 6.65 -2.83 -16.43
C VAL A 152 5.63 -2.02 -15.63
N TYR A 153 6.07 -0.92 -15.04
CA TYR A 153 5.22 0.05 -14.37
C TYR A 153 5.09 1.31 -15.23
N GLU A 154 3.88 1.83 -15.31
CA GLU A 154 3.59 3.11 -15.95
C GLU A 154 2.47 3.83 -15.20
N ARG A 155 2.57 5.15 -15.11
CA ARG A 155 1.49 6.01 -14.66
C ARG A 155 0.83 6.67 -15.86
N PHE A 156 -0.33 6.17 -16.25
CA PHE A 156 -1.04 6.65 -17.42
C PHE A 156 -1.97 7.82 -17.11
N GLU A 157 -1.93 8.83 -17.99
CA GLU A 157 -2.95 9.89 -18.05
C GLU A 157 -4.19 9.36 -18.79
N THR A 158 -5.26 9.03 -18.05
CA THR A 158 -6.49 8.49 -18.63
C THR A 158 -7.45 9.57 -19.15
N GLY A 159 -7.06 10.86 -19.07
CA GLY A 159 -7.88 12.01 -19.42
C GLY A 159 -8.81 12.49 -18.29
N LYS A 160 -9.00 11.68 -17.25
CA LYS A 160 -9.76 12.05 -16.03
C LYS A 160 -8.89 11.97 -14.76
N SER A 161 -7.86 11.13 -14.79
CA SER A 161 -6.94 10.93 -13.68
C SER A 161 -5.64 10.30 -14.16
N GLN A 162 -4.64 10.25 -13.30
CA GLN A 162 -3.42 9.46 -13.48
C GLN A 162 -3.61 8.12 -12.80
N ILE A 163 -3.33 7.01 -13.49
CA ILE A 163 -3.58 5.66 -13.00
C ILE A 163 -2.28 4.87 -13.00
N ASP A 164 -1.88 4.41 -11.83
CA ASP A 164 -0.75 3.51 -11.65
C ASP A 164 -1.12 2.14 -12.21
N THR A 165 -0.28 1.62 -13.11
CA THR A 165 -0.56 0.41 -13.88
C THR A 165 0.69 -0.45 -14.00
N TRP A 166 0.54 -1.74 -13.77
CA TRP A 166 1.59 -2.75 -13.85
C TRP A 166 1.28 -3.74 -14.95
N GLY A 167 2.29 -4.16 -15.70
CA GLY A 167 2.15 -5.14 -16.75
C GLY A 167 3.28 -6.15 -16.80
N ILE A 168 2.95 -7.43 -16.94
CA ILE A 168 3.89 -8.50 -17.26
C ILE A 168 3.69 -8.90 -18.71
N LEU A 169 4.74 -8.80 -19.51
CA LEU A 169 4.76 -9.32 -20.88
C LEU A 169 5.45 -10.68 -20.91
N VAL A 170 4.69 -11.72 -21.21
CA VAL A 170 5.23 -13.07 -21.49
C VAL A 170 5.56 -13.22 -22.97
N ASP A 171 4.58 -12.92 -23.83
CA ASP A 171 4.73 -12.90 -25.30
C ASP A 171 3.64 -12.04 -25.92
N ILE A 172 3.97 -11.29 -26.97
CA ILE A 172 3.04 -10.37 -27.64
C ILE A 172 1.83 -11.08 -28.28
N ASN A 173 1.93 -12.37 -28.55
CA ASN A 173 0.87 -13.19 -29.16
C ASN A 173 0.07 -14.01 -28.14
N LYS A 174 0.42 -13.95 -26.87
CA LYS A 174 -0.31 -14.64 -25.79
C LYS A 174 -1.53 -13.84 -25.34
N PRO A 175 -2.57 -14.51 -24.80
CA PRO A 175 -3.72 -13.81 -24.23
C PRO A 175 -3.30 -12.99 -23.00
N THR A 176 -4.10 -11.98 -22.69
CA THR A 176 -3.83 -11.07 -21.59
C THR A 176 -4.94 -11.15 -20.55
N LEU A 177 -4.56 -11.31 -19.28
CA LEU A 177 -5.45 -11.21 -18.14
C LEU A 177 -5.41 -9.80 -17.57
N LEU A 178 -6.56 -9.21 -17.38
CA LEU A 178 -6.74 -8.00 -16.57
C LEU A 178 -7.09 -8.43 -15.16
N ASN A 179 -6.20 -8.14 -14.21
CA ASN A 179 -6.44 -8.41 -12.79
C ASN A 179 -6.92 -7.13 -12.10
N ILE A 180 -8.07 -7.19 -11.41
CA ILE A 180 -8.73 -6.05 -10.78
C ILE A 180 -8.82 -6.33 -9.28
N HIS A 181 -8.21 -5.48 -8.45
CA HIS A 181 -8.31 -5.63 -7.01
C HIS A 181 -9.68 -5.17 -6.47
N GLY A 182 -10.08 -5.78 -5.37
CA GLY A 182 -11.24 -5.36 -4.60
C GLY A 182 -10.90 -4.25 -3.60
N GLY A 183 -11.87 -3.91 -2.75
CA GLY A 183 -11.65 -2.91 -1.71
C GLY A 183 -12.89 -2.02 -1.54
N PRO A 184 -12.96 -0.81 -2.12
CA PRO A 184 -12.02 -0.17 -3.04
C PRO A 184 -10.71 0.27 -2.42
N ALA A 185 -10.69 0.89 -1.26
CA ALA A 185 -9.52 1.47 -0.60
C ALA A 185 -8.40 0.43 -0.32
N SER A 186 -7.85 -0.12 -1.37
CA SER A 186 -6.74 -1.07 -1.48
C SER A 186 -5.86 -0.66 -2.65
N GLN A 187 -4.68 -1.25 -2.80
CA GLN A 187 -3.81 -1.01 -3.95
C GLN A 187 -3.02 -2.25 -4.34
N TYR A 188 -2.74 -2.41 -5.63
CA TYR A 188 -1.59 -3.16 -6.12
C TYR A 188 -0.33 -2.31 -5.99
N GLY A 189 0.84 -2.95 -6.09
CA GLY A 189 2.08 -2.20 -5.92
C GLY A 189 3.32 -2.94 -6.39
N PHE A 190 4.45 -2.49 -5.88
CA PHE A 190 5.78 -2.95 -6.24
C PHE A 190 6.23 -4.21 -5.49
N GLY A 191 5.38 -4.77 -4.61
CA GLY A 191 5.69 -5.99 -3.88
C GLY A 191 5.49 -7.26 -4.72
N PHE A 192 6.01 -8.37 -4.20
CA PHE A 192 5.81 -9.68 -4.79
C PHE A 192 4.35 -10.11 -4.69
N PHE A 193 3.72 -10.33 -5.83
CA PHE A 193 2.35 -10.84 -5.90
C PHE A 193 2.35 -12.15 -6.66
N ASP A 194 2.23 -13.24 -5.94
CA ASP A 194 2.39 -14.61 -6.45
C ASP A 194 1.36 -14.97 -7.53
N GLU A 195 0.12 -14.47 -7.42
CA GLU A 195 -0.92 -14.68 -8.42
C GLU A 195 -0.51 -14.17 -9.80
N PHE A 196 0.13 -12.99 -9.90
CA PHE A 196 0.62 -12.46 -11.17
C PHE A 196 1.72 -13.35 -11.75
N GLN A 197 2.61 -13.86 -10.92
CA GLN A 197 3.68 -14.76 -11.33
C GLN A 197 3.13 -16.12 -11.80
N VAL A 198 2.09 -16.63 -11.15
CA VAL A 198 1.40 -17.87 -11.54
C VAL A 198 0.72 -17.70 -12.90
N PHE A 199 -0.01 -16.60 -13.12
CA PHE A 199 -0.64 -16.34 -14.42
C PHE A 199 0.41 -16.20 -15.54
N ALA A 200 1.47 -15.45 -15.29
CA ALA A 200 2.56 -15.28 -16.25
C ALA A 200 3.25 -16.61 -16.57
N SER A 201 3.56 -17.42 -15.56
CA SER A 201 4.14 -18.77 -15.74
C SER A 201 3.19 -19.73 -16.46
N SER A 202 1.88 -19.48 -16.41
CA SER A 202 0.86 -20.22 -17.15
C SER A 202 0.69 -19.76 -18.60
N GLY A 203 1.48 -18.77 -19.03
CA GLY A 203 1.54 -18.30 -20.41
C GLY A 203 0.58 -17.14 -20.74
N PHE A 204 0.12 -16.40 -19.73
CA PHE A 204 -0.68 -15.20 -19.92
C PHE A 204 0.17 -13.94 -19.73
N ASN A 205 -0.07 -12.91 -20.54
CA ASN A 205 0.31 -11.57 -20.14
C ASN A 205 -0.61 -11.11 -19.01
N VAL A 206 -0.12 -10.27 -18.10
CA VAL A 206 -0.92 -9.79 -16.96
C VAL A 206 -0.90 -8.27 -16.94
N VAL A 207 -2.05 -7.65 -16.72
CA VAL A 207 -2.17 -6.21 -16.49
C VAL A 207 -3.00 -5.98 -15.24
N ALA A 208 -2.54 -5.06 -14.39
CA ALA A 208 -3.23 -4.65 -13.18
C ALA A 208 -3.08 -3.14 -12.99
N CYS A 209 -4.06 -2.48 -12.39
CA CYS A 209 -3.99 -1.04 -12.15
C CYS A 209 -4.67 -0.66 -10.84
N ASN A 210 -4.38 0.57 -10.37
CA ASN A 210 -5.04 1.19 -9.22
C ASN A 210 -5.99 2.30 -9.72
N PRO A 211 -7.26 1.98 -10.03
CA PRO A 211 -8.24 2.97 -10.47
C PRO A 211 -8.60 3.94 -9.34
N ARG A 212 -9.32 5.02 -9.66
CA ARG A 212 -9.94 5.87 -8.64
C ARG A 212 -10.74 5.02 -7.65
N GLY A 213 -10.67 5.35 -6.38
CA GLY A 213 -11.16 4.52 -5.28
C GLY A 213 -10.06 3.73 -4.57
N SER A 214 -8.92 3.47 -5.23
CA SER A 214 -7.77 2.80 -4.61
C SER A 214 -7.11 3.67 -3.54
N SER A 215 -6.40 3.01 -2.61
CA SER A 215 -5.56 3.69 -1.61
C SER A 215 -4.25 4.24 -2.21
N GLY A 216 -3.39 4.85 -1.39
CA GLY A 216 -2.06 5.33 -1.79
C GLY A 216 -2.02 6.63 -2.60
N ARG A 217 -3.16 7.23 -2.96
CA ARG A 217 -3.24 8.45 -3.79
C ARG A 217 -3.99 9.60 -3.11
N GLY A 218 -4.18 9.52 -1.81
CA GLY A 218 -4.81 10.55 -1.00
C GLY A 218 -6.33 10.46 -0.91
N HIS A 219 -6.90 11.25 0.00
CA HIS A 219 -8.31 11.17 0.36
C HIS A 219 -9.25 11.42 -0.82
N LYS A 220 -8.95 12.42 -1.65
CA LYS A 220 -9.77 12.75 -2.83
C LYS A 220 -9.85 11.58 -3.81
N PHE A 221 -8.72 10.89 -4.07
CA PHE A 221 -8.66 9.77 -4.99
C PHE A 221 -9.46 8.56 -4.48
N VAL A 222 -9.31 8.24 -3.19
CA VAL A 222 -10.09 7.17 -2.53
C VAL A 222 -11.58 7.44 -2.60
N ARG A 223 -12.00 8.70 -2.41
CA ARG A 223 -13.41 9.12 -2.40
C ARG A 223 -14.04 9.32 -3.77
N ASP A 224 -13.27 9.30 -4.85
CA ASP A 224 -13.79 9.66 -6.18
C ASP A 224 -14.72 8.59 -6.81
N VAL A 225 -14.93 7.48 -6.10
CA VAL A 225 -15.96 6.46 -6.43
C VAL A 225 -17.20 6.57 -5.54
N CYS A 226 -17.26 7.51 -4.58
CA CYS A 226 -18.40 7.67 -3.69
C CYS A 226 -19.60 8.30 -4.39
N GLY A 227 -20.79 8.09 -3.81
CA GLY A 227 -22.05 8.51 -4.41
C GLY A 227 -22.39 7.62 -5.62
N ASN A 228 -22.85 8.23 -6.70
CA ASN A 228 -23.28 7.50 -7.91
C ASN A 228 -22.12 7.24 -8.89
N LYS A 229 -20.86 7.31 -8.45
CA LYS A 229 -19.67 7.17 -9.33
C LYS A 229 -19.04 5.78 -9.30
N TRP A 230 -19.51 4.90 -8.44
CA TRP A 230 -19.10 3.50 -8.38
C TRP A 230 -19.52 2.77 -9.64
N GLY A 231 -18.60 2.07 -10.29
CA GLY A 231 -18.84 1.42 -11.58
C GLY A 231 -18.72 2.36 -12.79
N GLU A 232 -18.51 3.66 -12.58
CA GLU A 232 -18.30 4.65 -13.66
C GLU A 232 -16.82 5.07 -13.75
N ASN A 233 -16.33 5.72 -12.69
CA ASN A 233 -14.97 6.27 -12.71
C ASN A 233 -13.90 5.20 -12.66
N ASP A 234 -14.06 4.23 -11.78
CA ASP A 234 -13.19 3.07 -11.65
C ASP A 234 -13.18 2.18 -12.88
N THR A 235 -14.36 1.87 -13.44
CA THR A 235 -14.48 1.10 -14.71
C THR A 235 -13.80 1.81 -15.86
N TYR A 236 -14.00 3.13 -15.98
CA TYR A 236 -13.34 3.92 -17.02
C TYR A 236 -11.80 3.86 -16.88
N ASP A 237 -11.29 4.03 -15.67
CA ASP A 237 -9.85 4.02 -15.40
C ASP A 237 -9.23 2.65 -15.69
N VAL A 238 -9.91 1.57 -15.28
CA VAL A 238 -9.48 0.19 -15.53
C VAL A 238 -9.38 -0.09 -17.02
N ILE A 239 -10.43 0.21 -17.80
CA ILE A 239 -10.44 -0.04 -19.25
C ILE A 239 -9.37 0.79 -19.95
N LYS A 240 -9.26 2.09 -19.61
CA LYS A 240 -8.29 2.98 -20.28
C LYS A 240 -6.85 2.61 -19.97
N SER A 241 -6.51 2.35 -18.72
CA SER A 241 -5.15 1.93 -18.36
C SER A 241 -4.78 0.57 -18.92
N PHE A 242 -5.74 -0.36 -19.01
CA PHE A 242 -5.55 -1.65 -19.70
C PHE A 242 -5.22 -1.47 -21.17
N GLU A 243 -6.04 -0.71 -21.93
CA GLU A 243 -5.80 -0.40 -23.33
C GLU A 243 -4.41 0.25 -23.55
N MET A 244 -4.03 1.18 -22.68
CA MET A 244 -2.75 1.88 -22.76
C MET A 244 -1.57 0.94 -22.46
N MET A 245 -1.70 0.05 -21.49
CA MET A 245 -0.67 -0.94 -21.17
C MET A 245 -0.52 -1.99 -22.28
N ILE A 246 -1.60 -2.47 -22.88
CA ILE A 246 -1.59 -3.35 -24.06
C ILE A 246 -0.77 -2.71 -25.19
N LYS A 247 -1.03 -1.44 -25.47
CA LYS A 247 -0.30 -0.67 -26.48
C LYS A 247 1.19 -0.49 -26.10
N LYS A 248 1.47 -0.15 -24.85
CA LYS A 248 2.84 0.04 -24.33
C LYS A 248 3.68 -1.23 -24.47
N LEU A 249 3.09 -2.38 -24.16
CA LEU A 249 3.75 -3.69 -24.24
C LEU A 249 3.79 -4.26 -25.66
N GLY A 250 3.13 -3.62 -26.63
CA GLY A 250 3.08 -4.08 -28.01
C GLY A 250 2.30 -5.39 -28.22
N ILE A 251 1.36 -5.71 -27.32
CA ILE A 251 0.57 -6.95 -27.36
C ILE A 251 -0.32 -6.96 -28.61
N LYS A 252 -0.26 -8.04 -29.35
CA LYS A 252 -0.98 -8.23 -30.65
C LYS A 252 -2.20 -9.12 -30.51
N ASN A 253 -2.20 -10.04 -29.54
CA ASN A 253 -3.33 -10.91 -29.28
C ASN A 253 -4.49 -10.08 -28.72
N LYS A 254 -5.69 -10.22 -29.30
CA LYS A 254 -6.91 -9.52 -28.90
C LYS A 254 -7.82 -10.35 -28.00
N ASN A 255 -7.37 -11.52 -27.56
CA ASN A 255 -8.09 -12.35 -26.61
C ASN A 255 -7.74 -11.88 -25.20
N TYR A 256 -8.68 -11.20 -24.57
CA TYR A 256 -8.63 -10.72 -23.18
C TYR A 256 -10.05 -10.60 -22.61
#